data_def8ae9f7fed8d806b76155ffefe6b6c
#
_entry.id   def8ae9f7fed8d806b76155ffefe6b6c
#
_cell.length_a   1.000
_cell.length_b   1.000
_cell.length_c   1.000
_cell.angle_alpha   90.00
_cell.angle_beta   90.00
_cell.angle_gamma   90.00
#
_symmetry.space_group_name_H-M   'P 1'
#
loop_
_entity.id
_entity.type
_entity.pdbx_description
1 polymer ?
#
loop_
_entity_poly.entity_id
_entity_poly.type
_entity_poly.pdbx_seq_one_letter_code
_entity_poly.pdbx_strand_id
1 'polypeptide(L)'
;IAAAEQLRTYANIMQVPFRVIYGEEDMATAINDFKEFDYVFVDTMGHSHRNEEQRDNTKKLIDCIERHAESQCYLVLSATTKYKDLLRIVDNYKVIADYHLIFTKLDETYTLGNLLNLKLYTNASIAYVTCGQNVPEDIEVFDPQKTVKLLLGGKNN
;
A
#
# COMPACT_ATOMS: atom_id res chain seq x y z
N ILE A 1 -15.35 -10.04 -1.63
CA ILE A 1 -16.70 -9.43 -1.82
C ILE A 1 -16.91 -8.32 -0.79
N ALA A 2 -16.76 -8.56 0.52
CA ALA A 2 -17.02 -7.56 1.55
C ALA A 2 -16.13 -6.30 1.44
N ALA A 3 -14.83 -6.44 1.17
CA ALA A 3 -13.91 -5.32 1.01
C ALA A 3 -14.27 -4.42 -0.19
N ALA A 4 -14.65 -5.01 -1.32
CA ALA A 4 -15.07 -4.27 -2.50
C ALA A 4 -16.36 -3.47 -2.23
N GLU A 5 -17.32 -4.02 -1.49
CA GLU A 5 -18.54 -3.30 -1.10
C GLU A 5 -18.26 -2.15 -0.13
N GLN A 6 -17.30 -2.32 0.77
CA GLN A 6 -16.87 -1.24 1.66
C GLN A 6 -16.24 -0.09 0.86
N LEU A 7 -15.33 -0.41 -0.08
CA LEU A 7 -14.70 0.59 -0.92
C LEU A 7 -15.73 1.30 -1.83
N ARG A 8 -16.70 0.57 -2.36
CA ARG A 8 -17.84 1.13 -3.11
C ARG A 8 -18.64 2.13 -2.27
N THR A 9 -18.84 1.83 -0.99
CA THR A 9 -19.54 2.73 -0.07
C THR A 9 -18.79 4.05 0.10
N TYR A 10 -17.46 4.01 0.28
CA TYR A 10 -16.63 5.21 0.35
C TYR A 10 -16.67 6.00 -0.97
N ALA A 11 -16.56 5.32 -2.12
CA ALA A 11 -16.66 5.96 -3.42
C ALA A 11 -18.00 6.70 -3.62
N ASN A 12 -19.11 6.08 -3.18
CA ASN A 12 -20.43 6.70 -3.22
C ASN A 12 -20.53 7.94 -2.31
N ILE A 13 -19.96 7.89 -1.10
CA ILE A 13 -19.93 9.03 -0.18
C ILE A 13 -19.12 10.19 -0.80
N MET A 14 -18.00 9.89 -1.43
CA MET A 14 -17.14 10.89 -2.09
C MET A 14 -17.66 11.30 -3.49
N GLN A 15 -18.75 10.68 -3.98
CA GLN A 15 -19.33 10.91 -5.30
C GLN A 15 -18.30 10.70 -6.44
N VAL A 16 -17.43 9.72 -6.31
CA VAL A 16 -16.45 9.33 -7.33
C VAL A 16 -16.82 8.00 -7.97
N PRO A 17 -16.49 7.78 -9.27
CA PRO A 17 -16.74 6.51 -9.92
C PRO A 17 -16.00 5.35 -9.25
N PHE A 18 -16.60 4.18 -9.28
CA PHE A 18 -16.05 2.95 -8.74
C PHE A 18 -16.25 1.79 -9.73
N ARG A 19 -15.22 0.96 -9.90
CA ARG A 19 -15.26 -0.22 -10.76
C ARG A 19 -14.53 -1.38 -10.13
N VAL A 20 -15.07 -2.58 -10.25
CA VAL A 20 -14.39 -3.83 -9.89
C VAL A 20 -13.75 -4.40 -11.15
N ILE A 21 -12.49 -4.82 -11.05
CA ILE A 21 -11.68 -5.34 -12.14
C ILE A 21 -11.43 -6.83 -11.92
N TYR A 22 -11.66 -7.63 -12.94
CA TYR A 22 -11.47 -9.09 -12.88
C TYR A 22 -10.32 -9.58 -13.77
N GLY A 23 -9.73 -8.73 -14.60
CA GLY A 23 -8.62 -9.10 -15.48
C GLY A 23 -8.03 -7.93 -16.25
N GLU A 24 -7.03 -8.21 -17.10
CA GLU A 24 -6.30 -7.18 -17.86
C GLU A 24 -7.20 -6.39 -18.82
N GLU A 25 -8.16 -7.04 -19.50
CA GLU A 25 -9.09 -6.35 -20.43
C GLU A 25 -9.99 -5.36 -19.69
N ASP A 26 -10.48 -5.76 -18.51
CA ASP A 26 -11.25 -4.85 -17.65
C ASP A 26 -10.40 -3.67 -17.17
N MET A 27 -9.13 -3.91 -16.84
CA MET A 27 -8.19 -2.88 -16.41
C MET A 27 -7.95 -1.87 -17.53
N ALA A 28 -7.62 -2.31 -18.72
CA ALA A 28 -7.39 -1.44 -19.87
C ALA A 28 -8.63 -0.57 -20.18
N THR A 29 -9.81 -1.16 -20.11
CA THR A 29 -11.08 -0.44 -20.30
C THR A 29 -11.29 0.59 -19.19
N ALA A 30 -11.06 0.22 -17.92
CA ALA A 30 -11.23 1.13 -16.80
C ALA A 30 -10.28 2.33 -16.85
N ILE A 31 -9.00 2.12 -17.22
CA ILE A 31 -8.04 3.21 -17.38
C ILE A 31 -8.51 4.19 -18.45
N ASN A 32 -9.01 3.68 -19.59
CA ASN A 32 -9.54 4.55 -20.64
C ASN A 32 -10.79 5.31 -20.19
N ASP A 33 -11.69 4.67 -19.43
CA ASP A 33 -12.92 5.31 -18.94
C ASP A 33 -12.59 6.39 -17.89
N PHE A 34 -11.48 6.24 -17.15
CA PHE A 34 -11.07 7.16 -16.07
C PHE A 34 -9.98 8.15 -16.49
N LYS A 35 -9.63 8.24 -17.77
CA LYS A 35 -8.53 9.10 -18.27
C LYS A 35 -8.72 10.60 -18.02
N GLU A 36 -9.95 11.06 -17.77
CA GLU A 36 -10.25 12.47 -17.49
C GLU A 36 -10.06 12.82 -15.99
N PHE A 37 -9.76 11.83 -15.12
CA PHE A 37 -9.50 12.07 -13.71
C PHE A 37 -8.02 12.31 -13.46
N ASP A 38 -7.69 13.23 -12.56
CA ASP A 38 -6.31 13.55 -12.17
C ASP A 38 -5.64 12.37 -11.45
N TYR A 39 -6.41 11.59 -10.69
CA TYR A 39 -5.94 10.43 -9.91
C TYR A 39 -6.92 9.26 -10.01
N VAL A 40 -6.36 8.07 -10.19
CA VAL A 40 -7.09 6.81 -10.12
C VAL A 40 -6.43 5.93 -9.08
N PHE A 41 -7.17 5.58 -8.02
CA PHE A 41 -6.70 4.66 -6.98
C PHE A 41 -7.07 3.23 -7.35
N VAL A 42 -6.08 2.33 -7.31
CA VAL A 42 -6.27 0.91 -7.56
C VAL A 42 -5.94 0.14 -6.31
N ASP A 43 -6.97 -0.45 -5.68
CA ASP A 43 -6.80 -1.36 -4.55
C ASP A 43 -6.68 -2.80 -5.05
N THR A 44 -5.64 -3.50 -4.64
CA THR A 44 -5.41 -4.90 -5.02
C THR A 44 -5.69 -5.82 -3.83
N MET A 45 -6.18 -7.03 -4.11
CA MET A 45 -6.35 -8.02 -3.05
C MET A 45 -5.00 -8.35 -2.41
N GLY A 46 -4.94 -8.28 -1.07
CA GLY A 46 -3.80 -8.77 -0.33
C GLY A 46 -3.63 -10.28 -0.56
N HIS A 47 -2.44 -10.70 -0.89
CA HIS A 47 -2.16 -12.12 -1.13
C HIS A 47 -1.44 -12.76 0.05
N SER A 48 -1.69 -14.04 0.26
CA SER A 48 -0.72 -14.86 0.97
C SER A 48 0.57 -14.90 0.14
N HIS A 49 1.70 -14.54 0.77
CA HIS A 49 3.04 -14.60 0.17
C HIS A 49 3.44 -15.99 -0.41
N ARG A 50 2.56 -16.97 -0.34
CA ARG A 50 2.75 -18.33 -0.86
C ARG A 50 1.99 -18.62 -2.15
N ASN A 51 1.19 -17.66 -2.65
CA ASN A 51 0.38 -17.87 -3.85
C ASN A 51 1.03 -17.20 -5.07
N GLU A 52 1.80 -17.99 -5.82
CA GLU A 52 2.50 -17.52 -7.03
C GLU A 52 1.53 -17.08 -8.14
N GLU A 53 0.42 -17.76 -8.32
CA GLU A 53 -0.58 -17.41 -9.33
C GLU A 53 -1.18 -16.03 -9.08
N GLN A 54 -1.54 -15.73 -7.82
CA GLN A 54 -2.07 -14.42 -7.45
C GLN A 54 -1.02 -13.32 -7.63
N ARG A 55 0.26 -13.60 -7.29
CA ARG A 55 1.37 -12.68 -7.53
C ARG A 55 1.50 -12.36 -9.01
N ASP A 56 1.49 -13.38 -9.87
CA ASP A 56 1.66 -13.22 -11.30
C ASP A 56 0.48 -12.46 -11.93
N ASN A 57 -0.75 -12.70 -11.44
CA ASN A 57 -1.92 -11.95 -11.85
C ASN A 57 -1.84 -10.47 -11.44
N THR A 58 -1.38 -10.20 -10.21
CA THR A 58 -1.16 -8.81 -9.76
C THR A 58 -0.10 -8.12 -10.61
N LYS A 59 1.01 -8.81 -10.95
CA LYS A 59 2.02 -8.27 -11.84
C LYS A 59 1.44 -7.91 -13.21
N LYS A 60 0.65 -8.77 -13.83
CA LYS A 60 0.01 -8.50 -15.12
C LYS A 60 -0.89 -7.26 -15.08
N LEU A 61 -1.64 -7.06 -13.98
CA LEU A 61 -2.47 -5.87 -13.82
C LEU A 61 -1.62 -4.61 -13.69
N ILE A 62 -0.52 -4.65 -12.92
CA ILE A 62 0.40 -3.52 -12.79
C ILE A 62 1.08 -3.23 -14.13
N ASP A 63 1.60 -4.24 -14.82
CA ASP A 63 2.19 -4.08 -16.16
C ASP A 63 1.19 -3.50 -17.17
N CYS A 64 -0.11 -3.82 -17.02
CA CYS A 64 -1.17 -3.21 -17.83
C CYS A 64 -1.35 -1.73 -17.51
N ILE A 65 -1.36 -1.35 -16.23
CA ILE A 65 -1.45 0.06 -15.80
C ILE A 65 -0.27 0.86 -16.35
N GLU A 66 0.97 0.38 -16.15
CA GLU A 66 2.20 1.06 -16.57
C GLU A 66 2.30 1.29 -18.08
N ARG A 67 1.65 0.45 -18.88
CA ARG A 67 1.56 0.65 -20.33
C ARG A 67 0.63 1.78 -20.75
N HIS A 68 -0.30 2.19 -19.90
CA HIS A 68 -1.38 3.12 -20.25
C HIS A 68 -1.37 4.41 -19.44
N ALA A 69 -0.72 4.43 -18.28
CA ALA A 69 -0.68 5.58 -17.38
C ALA A 69 0.61 5.61 -16.55
N GLU A 70 1.01 6.80 -16.10
CA GLU A 70 2.02 6.95 -15.05
C GLU A 70 1.45 6.38 -13.75
N SER A 71 2.24 5.53 -13.08
CA SER A 71 1.78 4.85 -11.88
C SER A 71 2.78 4.94 -10.74
N GLN A 72 2.27 4.87 -9.51
CA GLN A 72 3.05 4.73 -8.29
C GLN A 72 2.48 3.57 -7.48
N CYS A 73 3.31 2.61 -7.13
CA CYS A 73 2.93 1.48 -6.31
C CYS A 73 3.24 1.74 -4.84
N TYR A 74 2.31 1.35 -3.97
CA TYR A 74 2.47 1.42 -2.53
C TYR A 74 2.26 0.03 -1.92
N LEU A 75 3.29 -0.47 -1.23
CA LEU A 75 3.18 -1.71 -0.48
C LEU A 75 2.77 -1.39 0.96
N VAL A 76 1.56 -1.80 1.32
CA VAL A 76 0.97 -1.56 2.64
C VAL A 76 1.30 -2.71 3.59
N LEU A 77 1.98 -2.40 4.70
CA LEU A 77 2.48 -3.36 5.67
C LEU A 77 2.02 -2.99 7.08
N SER A 78 1.62 -3.98 7.87
CA SER A 78 1.34 -3.74 9.28
C SER A 78 2.66 -3.70 10.08
N ALA A 79 2.85 -2.66 10.90
CA ALA A 79 3.99 -2.53 11.80
C ALA A 79 4.05 -3.61 12.88
N THR A 80 2.92 -4.29 13.15
CA THR A 80 2.84 -5.40 14.10
C THR A 80 3.31 -6.74 13.53
N THR A 81 3.58 -6.80 12.22
CA THR A 81 4.05 -8.02 11.55
C THR A 81 5.48 -8.36 11.98
N LYS A 82 5.75 -9.63 12.21
CA LYS A 82 7.10 -10.11 12.57
C LYS A 82 8.09 -9.77 11.47
N TYR A 83 9.29 -9.31 11.85
CA TYR A 83 10.31 -8.86 10.89
C TYR A 83 10.64 -9.90 9.81
N LYS A 84 10.76 -11.18 10.17
CA LYS A 84 11.01 -12.27 9.21
C LYS A 84 9.91 -12.41 8.17
N ASP A 85 8.66 -12.14 8.54
CA ASP A 85 7.54 -12.20 7.62
C ASP A 85 7.50 -10.95 6.74
N LEU A 86 7.84 -9.77 7.28
CA LEU A 86 8.04 -8.56 6.50
C LEU A 86 9.08 -8.74 5.40
N LEU A 87 10.24 -9.33 5.71
CA LEU A 87 11.28 -9.64 4.72
C LEU A 87 10.74 -10.51 3.57
N ARG A 88 10.01 -11.57 3.89
CA ARG A 88 9.41 -12.44 2.88
C ARG A 88 8.39 -11.72 2.00
N ILE A 89 7.60 -10.83 2.61
CA ILE A 89 6.62 -10.04 1.86
C ILE A 89 7.35 -9.13 0.87
N VAL A 90 8.30 -8.33 1.32
CA VAL A 90 9.00 -7.37 0.45
C VAL A 90 9.79 -8.06 -0.67
N ASP A 91 10.40 -9.22 -0.39
CA ASP A 91 11.10 -10.00 -1.42
C ASP A 91 10.13 -10.51 -2.51
N ASN A 92 8.93 -10.93 -2.12
CA ASN A 92 7.90 -11.36 -3.07
C ASN A 92 7.38 -10.20 -3.93
N TYR A 93 7.22 -9.00 -3.36
CA TYR A 93 6.70 -7.85 -4.10
C TYR A 93 7.76 -7.13 -4.92
N LYS A 94 9.06 -7.25 -4.57
CA LYS A 94 10.16 -6.68 -5.34
C LYS A 94 10.20 -7.14 -6.81
N VAL A 95 9.72 -8.34 -7.11
CA VAL A 95 9.65 -8.87 -8.49
C VAL A 95 8.40 -8.42 -9.25
N ILE A 96 7.46 -7.75 -8.57
CA ILE A 96 6.21 -7.28 -9.15
C ILE A 96 6.36 -5.86 -9.68
N ALA A 97 6.82 -4.94 -8.83
CA ALA A 97 7.00 -3.53 -9.15
C ALA A 97 7.98 -2.86 -8.19
N ASP A 98 8.51 -1.69 -8.57
CA ASP A 98 9.09 -0.74 -7.63
C ASP A 98 7.97 -0.11 -6.80
N TYR A 99 8.19 0.02 -5.49
CA TYR A 99 7.15 0.49 -4.58
C TYR A 99 7.68 1.42 -3.49
N HIS A 100 6.77 2.24 -2.98
CA HIS A 100 6.92 2.94 -1.71
C HIS A 100 6.26 2.14 -0.59
N LEU A 101 6.71 2.32 0.64
CA LEU A 101 6.15 1.63 1.80
C LEU A 101 5.11 2.51 2.51
N ILE A 102 4.02 1.88 2.94
CA ILE A 102 3.08 2.45 3.90
C ILE A 102 3.04 1.49 5.10
N PHE A 103 3.29 2.02 6.31
CA PHE A 103 3.15 1.23 7.52
C PHE A 103 1.87 1.59 8.26
N THR A 104 1.06 0.58 8.56
CA THR A 104 -0.15 0.73 9.36
C THR A 104 0.05 0.25 10.78
N LYS A 105 -0.84 0.63 11.70
CA LYS A 105 -0.92 0.15 13.08
C LYS A 105 0.31 0.51 13.92
N LEU A 106 0.84 1.72 13.75
CA LEU A 106 1.96 2.17 14.58
C LEU A 106 1.56 2.33 16.05
N ASP A 107 0.29 2.59 16.32
CA ASP A 107 -0.33 2.67 17.64
C ASP A 107 -0.38 1.32 18.39
N GLU A 108 -0.32 0.21 17.65
CA GLU A 108 -0.38 -1.15 18.21
C GLU A 108 1.03 -1.75 18.48
N THR A 109 2.13 -1.02 18.26
CA THR A 109 3.49 -1.54 18.46
C THR A 109 4.42 -0.53 19.09
N TYR A 110 5.31 -1.02 19.95
CA TYR A 110 6.42 -0.24 20.51
C TYR A 110 7.75 -0.46 19.78
N THR A 111 7.79 -1.37 18.78
CA THR A 111 9.03 -1.78 18.11
C THR A 111 9.15 -1.15 16.71
N LEU A 112 9.45 0.14 16.67
CA LEU A 112 9.65 0.88 15.42
C LEU A 112 10.94 0.50 14.66
N GLY A 113 11.84 -0.25 15.28
CA GLY A 113 13.09 -0.71 14.64
C GLY A 113 12.87 -1.52 13.36
N ASN A 114 11.75 -2.25 13.26
CA ASN A 114 11.39 -2.99 12.06
C ASN A 114 11.21 -2.10 10.82
N LEU A 115 10.67 -0.89 10.99
CA LEU A 115 10.49 0.09 9.92
C LEU A 115 11.84 0.51 9.34
N LEU A 116 12.77 0.89 10.25
CA LEU A 116 14.12 1.31 9.85
C LEU A 116 14.89 0.17 9.17
N ASN A 117 14.85 -1.02 9.76
CA ASN A 117 15.53 -2.19 9.22
C ASN A 117 14.98 -2.55 7.83
N LEU A 118 13.67 -2.49 7.63
CA LEU A 118 13.04 -2.79 6.35
C LEU A 118 13.36 -1.71 5.31
N LYS A 119 13.37 -0.43 5.69
CA LYS A 119 13.83 0.68 4.85
C LYS A 119 15.25 0.45 4.35
N LEU A 120 16.17 0.07 5.24
CA LEU A 120 17.57 -0.21 4.90
C LEU A 120 17.70 -1.45 4.00
N TYR A 121 16.89 -2.47 4.25
CA TYR A 121 16.92 -3.72 3.49
C TYR A 121 16.39 -3.53 2.05
N THR A 122 15.28 -2.83 1.90
CA THR A 122 14.60 -2.66 0.59
C THR A 122 15.13 -1.48 -0.21
N ASN A 123 15.72 -0.49 0.45
CA ASN A 123 16.01 0.86 -0.07
C ASN A 123 14.75 1.62 -0.57
N ALA A 124 13.55 1.07 -0.37
CA ALA A 124 12.29 1.74 -0.71
C ALA A 124 12.03 2.92 0.24
N SER A 125 11.42 3.99 -0.23
CA SER A 125 11.02 5.10 0.64
C SER A 125 9.76 4.71 1.44
N ILE A 126 9.67 5.17 2.67
CA ILE A 126 8.44 5.12 3.45
C ILE A 126 7.67 6.40 3.12
N ALA A 127 6.47 6.28 2.57
CA ALA A 127 5.65 7.40 2.17
C ALA A 127 4.72 7.86 3.29
N TYR A 128 3.97 6.94 3.86
CA TYR A 128 2.96 7.22 4.87
C TYR A 128 3.01 6.23 6.02
N VAL A 129 2.44 6.65 7.15
CA VAL A 129 2.19 5.81 8.31
C VAL A 129 0.79 6.06 8.84
N THR A 130 0.16 5.02 9.45
CA THR A 130 -1.09 5.21 10.17
C THR A 130 -0.91 4.84 11.64
N CYS A 131 -1.51 5.62 12.53
CA CYS A 131 -1.38 5.52 13.98
C CYS A 131 -2.72 5.50 14.72
N GLY A 132 -3.80 5.06 14.05
CA GLY A 132 -5.12 4.91 14.64
C GLY A 132 -6.17 4.49 13.62
N GLN A 133 -7.45 4.68 13.99
CA GLN A 133 -8.61 4.20 13.23
C GLN A 133 -9.41 5.33 12.57
N ASN A 134 -9.11 6.60 12.85
CA ASN A 134 -9.86 7.72 12.31
C ASN A 134 -9.31 8.08 10.91
N VAL A 135 -10.22 8.28 9.96
CA VAL A 135 -9.90 8.62 8.58
C VAL A 135 -10.48 9.99 8.27
N PRO A 136 -9.67 10.95 7.83
CA PRO A 136 -8.25 10.84 7.43
C PRO A 136 -7.23 11.21 8.51
N GLU A 137 -7.62 11.47 9.75
CA GLU A 137 -6.81 12.12 10.78
C GLU A 137 -5.61 11.28 11.21
N ASP A 138 -5.73 9.94 11.21
CA ASP A 138 -4.71 9.02 11.69
C ASP A 138 -3.74 8.53 10.59
N ILE A 139 -3.75 9.13 9.39
CA ILE A 139 -2.72 8.94 8.37
C ILE A 139 -1.84 10.19 8.27
N GLU A 140 -0.52 9.99 8.30
CA GLU A 140 0.45 11.07 8.17
C GLU A 140 1.57 10.72 7.19
N VAL A 141 2.16 11.73 6.57
CA VAL A 141 3.41 11.57 5.80
C VAL A 141 4.51 11.12 6.75
N PHE A 142 5.30 10.14 6.32
CA PHE A 142 6.39 9.62 7.15
C PHE A 142 7.43 10.70 7.45
N ASP A 143 7.67 10.95 8.75
CA ASP A 143 8.71 11.85 9.23
C ASP A 143 9.89 11.04 9.81
N PRO A 144 11.05 11.00 9.11
CA PRO A 144 12.24 10.31 9.60
C PRO A 144 12.76 10.86 10.93
N GLN A 145 12.68 12.19 11.14
CA GLN A 145 13.20 12.81 12.36
C GLN A 145 12.35 12.45 13.58
N LYS A 146 11.02 12.48 13.41
CA LYS A 146 10.07 12.03 14.43
C LYS A 146 10.32 10.57 14.81
N THR A 147 10.49 9.71 13.81
CA THR A 147 10.74 8.28 14.02
C THR A 147 12.06 8.01 14.74
N VAL A 148 13.15 8.69 14.36
CA VAL A 148 14.45 8.56 15.03
C VAL A 148 14.38 9.03 16.47
N LYS A 149 13.69 10.15 16.77
CA LYS A 149 13.49 10.60 18.16
C LYS A 149 12.79 9.53 19.00
N LEU A 150 11.72 8.92 18.46
CA LEU A 150 11.01 7.84 19.15
C LEU A 150 11.90 6.62 19.41
N LEU A 151 12.69 6.21 18.42
CA LEU A 151 13.64 5.09 18.54
C LEU A 151 14.72 5.34 19.61
N LEU A 152 15.13 6.60 19.80
CA LEU A 152 16.13 6.99 20.82
C LEU A 152 15.51 7.26 22.20
N GLY A 153 14.24 6.94 22.41
CA GLY A 153 13.54 7.13 23.69
C GLY A 153 13.03 8.55 23.93
N GLY A 154 12.97 9.38 22.90
CA GLY A 154 12.31 10.69 22.96
C GLY A 154 10.80 10.54 23.11
N LYS A 155 10.20 11.31 24.02
CA LYS A 155 8.75 11.41 24.12
C LYS A 155 8.21 12.31 22.99
N ASN A 156 7.04 11.95 22.45
CA ASN A 156 6.26 12.89 21.67
C ASN A 156 5.85 14.04 22.60
N ASN A 157 6.36 15.24 22.35
CA ASN A 157 5.81 16.47 22.91
C ASN A 157 4.72 16.97 21.99
#